data_2cdbc150bb13c656f6c309839603cd96
#
_entry.id   2cdbc150bb13c656f6c309839603cd96
#
_cell.length_a   1.000
_cell.length_b   1.000
_cell.length_c   1.000
_cell.angle_alpha   90.00
_cell.angle_beta   90.00
_cell.angle_gamma   90.00
#
_symmetry.space_group_name_H-M   'P 1'
#
loop_
_entity.id
_entity.type
_entity.pdbx_description
1 polymer ?
#
loop_
_entity_poly.entity_id
_entity_poly.type
_entity_poly.pdbx_seq_one_letter_code
_entity_poly.pdbx_strand_id
1 'polypeptide(L)'
;MFTEIGFSHYIYWQTQDKKTLQKINKLLKSISREGPLEGEGKPERLKHKEGEYSRRIDSENRLVYEFSEETITVKACGGHYEE
;
A
#
# COMPACT_ATOMS: atom_id res chain seq x y z
N MET A 1 -0.44 -9.31 -4.55
CA MET A 1 -0.70 -9.00 -5.98
C MET A 1 -0.72 -7.49 -6.20
N PHE A 2 -0.60 -7.05 -7.45
CA PHE A 2 -0.59 -5.63 -7.79
C PHE A 2 -1.55 -5.38 -8.92
N THR A 3 -2.29 -4.26 -8.86
CA THR A 3 -2.96 -3.76 -10.05
C THR A 3 -1.87 -3.20 -10.98
N GLU A 4 -2.25 -2.89 -12.21
CA GLU A 4 -1.33 -2.30 -13.16
C GLU A 4 -0.71 -1.00 -12.63
N ILE A 5 -1.54 -0.14 -12.06
CA ILE A 5 -1.07 1.12 -11.47
C ILE A 5 -0.19 0.86 -10.26
N GLY A 6 -0.60 -0.04 -9.36
CA GLY A 6 0.20 -0.38 -8.19
C GLY A 6 1.56 -0.93 -8.56
N PHE A 7 1.60 -1.78 -9.58
CA PHE A 7 2.86 -2.35 -10.05
C PHE A 7 3.77 -1.28 -10.64
N SER A 8 3.21 -0.35 -11.41
CA SER A 8 4.02 0.72 -11.98
C SER A 8 4.64 1.61 -10.91
N HIS A 9 3.90 1.87 -9.82
CA HIS A 9 4.44 2.62 -8.69
C HIS A 9 5.57 1.85 -8.01
N TYR A 10 5.39 0.55 -7.84
CA TYR A 10 6.39 -0.28 -7.20
C TYR A 10 7.69 -0.30 -7.99
N ILE A 11 7.59 -0.45 -9.31
CA ILE A 11 8.74 -0.41 -10.22
C ILE A 11 9.42 0.97 -10.16
N TYR A 12 8.62 2.03 -10.11
CA TYR A 12 9.16 3.40 -10.00
C TYR A 12 10.09 3.52 -8.78
N TRP A 13 9.65 3.02 -7.62
CA TRP A 13 10.46 3.13 -6.41
C TRP A 13 11.73 2.29 -6.47
N GLN A 14 11.73 1.19 -7.22
CA GLN A 14 12.92 0.36 -7.36
C GLN A 14 14.10 1.14 -7.95
N THR A 15 13.81 2.10 -8.81
CA THR A 15 14.85 2.88 -9.48
C THR A 15 15.04 4.27 -8.88
N GLN A 16 14.07 4.78 -8.14
CA GLN A 16 14.11 6.16 -7.65
C GLN A 16 14.46 6.28 -6.18
N ASP A 17 13.99 5.38 -5.34
CA ASP A 17 14.24 5.51 -3.90
C ASP A 17 14.07 4.17 -3.20
N LYS A 18 15.19 3.55 -2.93
CA LYS A 18 15.20 2.22 -2.29
C LYS A 18 14.70 2.25 -0.84
N LYS A 19 14.83 3.37 -0.16
CA LYS A 19 14.30 3.49 1.21
C LYS A 19 12.78 3.45 1.21
N THR A 20 12.17 4.13 0.26
CA THR A 20 10.72 4.10 0.10
C THR A 20 10.27 2.69 -0.26
N LEU A 21 10.99 2.02 -1.14
CA LEU A 21 10.68 0.64 -1.49
C LEU A 21 10.73 -0.26 -0.28
N GLN A 22 11.76 -0.12 0.55
CA GLN A 22 11.89 -0.91 1.78
C GLN A 22 10.74 -0.66 2.74
N LYS A 23 10.31 0.59 2.85
CA LYS A 23 9.17 0.93 3.69
C LYS A 23 7.89 0.27 3.18
N ILE A 24 7.66 0.31 1.87
CA ILE A 24 6.51 -0.37 1.26
C ILE A 24 6.55 -1.86 1.58
N ASN A 25 7.71 -2.49 1.43
CA ASN A 25 7.85 -3.92 1.72
C ASN A 25 7.55 -4.23 3.19
N LYS A 26 7.97 -3.36 4.10
CA LYS A 26 7.65 -3.51 5.52
C LYS A 26 6.16 -3.43 5.78
N LEU A 27 5.50 -2.48 5.12
CA LEU A 27 4.05 -2.34 5.26
C LEU A 27 3.32 -3.57 4.74
N LEU A 28 3.75 -4.11 3.62
CA LEU A 28 3.15 -5.34 3.08
C LEU A 28 3.31 -6.51 4.03
N LYS A 29 4.46 -6.63 4.67
CA LYS A 29 4.67 -7.66 5.68
C LYS A 29 3.77 -7.46 6.90
N SER A 30 3.58 -6.20 7.31
CA SER A 30 2.71 -5.87 8.42
C SER A 30 1.26 -6.27 8.12
N ILE A 31 0.78 -5.97 6.92
CA ILE A 31 -0.57 -6.37 6.50
C ILE A 31 -0.72 -7.88 6.54
N SER A 32 0.26 -8.58 6.00
CA SER A 32 0.24 -10.04 5.93
C SER A 32 0.21 -10.68 7.31
N ARG A 33 0.93 -10.09 8.26
CA ARG A 33 1.06 -10.65 9.61
C ARG A 33 -0.08 -10.24 10.53
N GLU A 34 -0.53 -9.01 10.44
CA GLU A 34 -1.43 -8.42 11.43
C GLU A 34 -2.82 -8.08 10.91
N GLY A 35 -3.04 -8.19 9.62
CA GLY A 35 -4.33 -7.92 9.01
C GLY A 35 -4.45 -6.51 8.44
N PRO A 36 -5.60 -6.19 7.83
CA PRO A 36 -5.73 -4.96 7.07
C PRO A 36 -5.79 -3.67 7.89
N LEU A 37 -6.17 -3.75 9.16
CA LEU A 37 -6.34 -2.56 9.99
C LEU A 37 -5.44 -2.50 11.21
N GLU A 38 -4.45 -3.37 11.29
CA GLU A 38 -3.54 -3.41 12.42
C GLU A 38 -2.10 -3.25 11.94
N GLY A 39 -1.25 -2.71 12.81
CA GLY A 39 0.18 -2.66 12.54
C GLY A 39 0.65 -1.31 12.05
N GLU A 40 1.74 -1.36 11.31
CA GLU A 40 2.52 -0.19 10.93
C GLU A 40 1.84 0.69 9.89
N GLY A 41 2.09 2.01 9.96
CA GLY A 41 1.66 2.93 8.92
C GLY A 41 0.26 3.51 9.11
N LYS A 42 -0.29 3.39 10.30
CA LYS A 42 -1.61 3.95 10.64
C LYS A 42 -2.69 3.54 9.64
N PRO A 43 -3.01 2.24 9.58
CA PRO A 43 -3.99 1.77 8.59
C PRO A 43 -5.37 2.37 8.81
N GLU A 44 -6.03 2.67 7.70
CA GLU A 44 -7.38 3.24 7.68
C GLU A 44 -8.22 2.60 6.60
N ARG A 45 -9.53 2.57 6.81
CA ARG A 45 -10.47 2.16 5.76
C ARG A 45 -10.69 3.34 4.82
N LEU A 46 -10.83 3.04 3.53
CA LEU A 46 -11.24 4.07 2.57
C LEU A 46 -12.75 4.24 2.67
N LYS A 47 -13.20 5.49 2.74
CA LYS A 47 -14.60 5.81 3.06
C LYS A 47 -15.63 5.28 2.10
N HIS A 48 -15.34 5.28 0.82
CA HIS A 48 -16.33 4.93 -0.20
C HIS A 48 -15.99 3.65 -0.95
N LYS A 49 -15.06 2.86 -0.43
CA LYS A 49 -14.63 1.65 -1.12
C LYS A 49 -14.49 0.52 -0.12
N GLU A 50 -15.54 -0.29 -0.04
CA GLU A 50 -15.54 -1.41 0.87
C GLU A 50 -14.41 -2.37 0.55
N GLY A 51 -13.72 -2.84 1.59
CA GLY A 51 -12.60 -3.77 1.42
C GLY A 51 -11.30 -3.12 1.00
N GLU A 52 -11.26 -1.79 0.91
CA GLU A 52 -10.03 -1.07 0.56
C GLU A 52 -9.54 -0.23 1.72
N TYR A 53 -8.24 -0.13 1.81
CA TYR A 53 -7.56 0.46 2.97
C TYR A 53 -6.35 1.24 2.50
N SER A 54 -5.82 2.10 3.38
CA SER A 54 -4.57 2.76 3.10
C SER A 54 -3.68 2.80 4.32
N ARG A 55 -2.38 2.84 4.08
CA ARG A 55 -1.37 3.04 5.12
C ARG A 55 -0.43 4.14 4.68
N ARG A 56 0.12 4.85 5.65
CA ARG A 56 1.05 5.93 5.37
C ARG A 56 2.43 5.35 5.08
N ILE A 57 3.01 5.71 3.93
CA ILE A 57 4.38 5.37 3.60
C ILE A 57 5.29 6.46 4.15
N ASP A 58 4.97 7.71 3.83
CA ASP A 58 5.64 8.89 4.37
C ASP A 58 4.63 10.03 4.38
N SER A 59 5.09 11.28 4.55
CA SER A 59 4.19 12.42 4.65
C SER A 59 3.40 12.71 3.38
N GLU A 60 3.86 12.21 2.24
CA GLU A 60 3.24 12.49 0.95
C GLU A 60 2.66 11.28 0.24
N ASN A 61 3.13 10.09 0.57
CA ASN A 61 2.77 8.89 -0.16
C ASN A 61 2.02 7.90 0.72
N ARG A 62 1.02 7.24 0.14
CA ARG A 62 0.24 6.23 0.85
C ARG A 62 0.20 4.94 0.04
N LEU A 63 0.15 3.84 0.78
CA LEU A 63 -0.06 2.51 0.21
C LEU A 63 -1.56 2.26 0.23
N VAL A 64 -2.16 2.11 -0.94
CA VAL A 64 -3.59 1.81 -1.07
C VAL A 64 -3.72 0.36 -1.48
N TYR A 65 -4.51 -0.41 -0.74
CA TYR A 65 -4.60 -1.84 -0.98
C TYR A 65 -6.00 -2.37 -0.69
N GLU A 66 -6.29 -3.48 -1.33
CA GLU A 66 -7.51 -4.24 -1.09
C GLU A 66 -7.12 -5.50 -0.32
N PHE A 67 -7.95 -5.89 0.64
CA PHE A 67 -7.72 -7.11 1.40
C PHE A 67 -8.98 -7.95 1.36
N SER A 68 -8.87 -9.13 0.79
CA SER A 68 -10.00 -10.02 0.64
C SER A 68 -9.50 -11.48 0.66
N GLU A 69 -10.12 -12.30 1.49
CA GLU A 69 -9.76 -13.72 1.58
C GLU A 69 -8.26 -13.94 1.79
N GLU A 70 -7.70 -13.13 2.69
CA GLU A 70 -6.27 -13.15 3.03
C GLU A 70 -5.34 -12.82 1.85
N THR A 71 -5.89 -12.24 0.80
CA THR A 71 -5.11 -11.78 -0.34
C THR A 71 -4.99 -10.27 -0.31
N ILE A 72 -3.77 -9.79 -0.47
CA ILE A 72 -3.49 -8.35 -0.53
C ILE A 72 -3.31 -7.98 -2.00
N THR A 73 -4.05 -6.97 -2.45
CA THR A 73 -3.86 -6.42 -3.78
C THR A 73 -3.47 -4.96 -3.66
N VAL A 74 -2.27 -4.62 -4.12
CA VAL A 74 -1.78 -3.24 -4.05
C VAL A 74 -2.34 -2.47 -5.23
N LYS A 75 -3.09 -1.43 -4.94
CA LYS A 75 -3.74 -0.59 -5.96
C LYS A 75 -2.93 0.65 -6.29
N ALA A 76 -2.17 1.15 -5.32
CA ALA A 76 -1.27 2.28 -5.51
C ALA A 76 -0.28 2.29 -4.36
N CYS A 77 0.93 2.74 -4.60
CA CYS A 77 1.90 2.84 -3.50
C CYS A 77 2.77 4.10 -3.66
N GLY A 78 2.12 5.18 -3.99
CA GLY A 78 2.80 6.47 -4.06
C GLY A 78 2.71 7.08 -5.44
N GLY A 79 3.44 8.17 -5.64
CA GLY A 79 3.41 8.89 -6.90
C GLY A 79 2.20 9.81 -6.94
N HIS A 80 1.48 9.79 -8.05
CA HIS A 80 0.38 10.72 -8.27
C HIS A 80 -0.99 10.04 -8.20
N TYR A 81 -1.18 9.20 -7.19
CA TYR A 81 -2.49 8.56 -7.06
C TYR A 81 -3.54 9.58 -6.65
N GLU A 82 -4.60 9.66 -7.42
CA GLU A 82 -5.75 10.49 -7.12
C GLU A 82 -6.98 9.61 -7.09
N GLU A 83 -7.81 9.82 -6.09
CA GLU A 83 -9.07 9.09 -5.99
C GLU A 83 -10.12 9.63 -6.93
#